data_8b8c5754fed3f613a4a1981c47550915
#
_entry.id   8b8c5754fed3f613a4a1981c47550915
#
_cell.length_a   1.000
_cell.length_b   1.000
_cell.length_c   1.000
_cell.angle_alpha   90.00
_cell.angle_beta   90.00
_cell.angle_gamma   90.00
#
_symmetry.space_group_name_H-M   'P 1'
#
loop_
_entity.id
_entity.type
_entity.pdbx_description
1 polymer ?
#
loop_
_entity_poly.entity_id
_entity_poly.type
_entity_poly.pdbx_seq_one_letter_code
_entity_poly.pdbx_strand_id
1 'polypeptide(L)'
;MRKTRSFTTTILWAFIILNISSIMILTFSIKHEDGERALNSAKTSLLEIVTEKSELISISLKNIEDKTENMADWMEYFLAQDSSDKITASYYVKNGVLVRKEIINRSPNNYSAVFSPNNIAMTPQIIKEINMTENMDPIFSKVLQHEIMLQWVYIATKNELLRVLPFYD
;
A
#
# COMPACT_ATOMS: atom_id res chain seq x y z
N MET A 1 46.11 54.03 51.76
CA MET A 1 45.28 54.89 50.83
C MET A 1 44.11 54.08 50.33
N ARG A 2 42.90 54.27 50.80
CA ARG A 2 41.67 53.69 50.20
C ARG A 2 41.30 54.55 49.00
N LYS A 3 41.47 53.99 47.78
CA LYS A 3 40.94 54.62 46.57
C LYS A 3 39.43 54.63 46.68
N THR A 4 38.81 55.74 46.95
CA THR A 4 37.39 55.96 46.78
C THR A 4 37.08 55.85 45.31
N ARG A 5 36.47 54.73 44.92
CA ARG A 5 35.90 54.63 43.55
C ARG A 5 34.92 55.78 43.40
N SER A 6 35.09 56.60 42.38
CA SER A 6 34.18 57.68 42.04
C SER A 6 32.76 57.13 41.94
N PHE A 7 31.80 57.76 42.57
CA PHE A 7 30.36 57.42 42.58
C PHE A 7 29.84 57.24 41.17
N THR A 8 30.36 58.07 40.23
CA THR A 8 30.07 57.99 38.82
C THR A 8 30.52 56.67 38.14
N THR A 9 31.68 56.12 38.55
CA THR A 9 32.15 54.82 38.01
C THR A 9 31.30 53.66 38.49
N THR A 10 30.79 53.71 39.69
CA THR A 10 29.90 52.70 40.24
C THR A 10 28.54 52.67 39.53
N ILE A 11 27.96 53.84 39.26
CA ILE A 11 26.71 53.97 38.48
C ILE A 11 26.91 53.49 37.04
N LEU A 12 28.01 53.82 36.41
CA LEU A 12 28.30 53.38 35.04
C LEU A 12 28.37 51.86 34.96
N TRP A 13 29.07 51.21 35.89
CA TRP A 13 29.12 49.75 35.93
C TRP A 13 27.77 49.09 36.19
N ALA A 14 26.94 49.65 37.10
CA ALA A 14 25.61 49.17 37.36
C ALA A 14 24.73 49.27 36.10
N PHE A 15 24.81 50.35 35.37
CA PHE A 15 24.08 50.55 34.14
C PHE A 15 24.52 49.59 33.03
N ILE A 16 25.81 49.31 32.88
CA ILE A 16 26.34 48.34 31.92
C ILE A 16 25.87 46.95 32.25
N ILE A 17 25.92 46.52 33.51
CA ILE A 17 25.47 45.20 33.95
C ILE A 17 23.97 45.01 33.69
N LEU A 18 23.15 46.04 33.98
CA LEU A 18 21.71 46.01 33.75
C LEU A 18 21.37 45.82 32.25
N ASN A 19 22.06 46.56 31.39
CA ASN A 19 21.85 46.43 29.94
C ASN A 19 22.26 45.07 29.41
N ILE A 20 23.41 44.54 29.84
CA ILE A 20 23.88 43.21 29.43
C ILE A 20 22.87 42.12 29.89
N SER A 21 22.38 42.22 31.11
CA SER A 21 21.37 41.29 31.65
C SER A 21 20.06 41.33 30.85
N SER A 22 19.59 42.54 30.52
CA SER A 22 18.37 42.72 29.71
C SER A 22 18.50 42.11 28.31
N ILE A 23 19.65 42.33 27.67
CA ILE A 23 19.93 41.75 26.34
C ILE A 23 20.00 40.21 26.41
N MET A 24 20.62 39.66 27.44
CA MET A 24 20.69 38.21 27.68
C MET A 24 19.30 37.59 27.86
N ILE A 25 18.45 38.18 28.67
CA ILE A 25 17.09 37.71 28.91
C ILE A 25 16.26 37.80 27.65
N LEU A 26 16.33 38.87 26.88
CA LEU A 26 15.64 39.02 25.61
C LEU A 26 16.09 37.97 24.58
N THR A 27 17.39 37.76 24.46
CA THR A 27 17.94 36.77 23.50
C THR A 27 17.51 35.36 23.89
N PHE A 28 17.49 35.02 25.16
CA PHE A 28 17.05 33.72 25.64
C PHE A 28 15.54 33.50 25.40
N SER A 29 14.70 34.51 25.67
CA SER A 29 13.27 34.44 25.41
C SER A 29 12.94 34.27 23.95
N ILE A 30 13.61 35.01 23.04
CA ILE A 30 13.40 34.89 21.60
C ILE A 30 13.80 33.48 21.09
N LYS A 31 14.95 32.96 21.52
CA LYS A 31 15.37 31.61 21.16
C LYS A 31 14.40 30.51 21.61
N HIS A 32 13.84 30.66 22.80
CA HIS A 32 12.88 29.71 23.36
C HIS A 32 11.57 29.75 22.57
N GLU A 33 11.06 30.94 22.28
CA GLU A 33 9.80 31.15 21.53
C GLU A 33 9.93 30.66 20.07
N ASP A 34 11.04 30.91 19.41
CA ASP A 34 11.31 30.43 18.05
C ASP A 34 11.43 28.90 18.00
N GLY A 35 12.03 28.30 19.02
CA GLY A 35 12.12 26.84 19.15
C GLY A 35 10.73 26.18 19.29
N GLU A 36 9.87 26.73 20.14
CA GLU A 36 8.51 26.23 20.32
C GLU A 36 7.65 26.43 19.05
N ARG A 37 7.76 27.56 18.41
CA ARG A 37 7.07 27.84 17.13
C ARG A 37 7.50 26.87 16.05
N ALA A 38 8.80 26.62 15.90
CA ALA A 38 9.33 25.66 14.95
C ALA A 38 8.84 24.23 15.24
N LEU A 39 8.84 23.82 16.51
CA LEU A 39 8.33 22.50 16.92
C LEU A 39 6.83 22.36 16.64
N ASN A 40 6.03 23.35 16.97
CA ASN A 40 4.59 23.34 16.74
C ASN A 40 4.27 23.34 15.23
N SER A 41 5.00 24.10 14.43
CA SER A 41 4.86 24.10 12.98
C SER A 41 5.21 22.72 12.38
N ALA A 42 6.32 22.12 12.82
CA ALA A 42 6.70 20.77 12.38
C ALA A 42 5.65 19.72 12.77
N LYS A 43 5.11 19.81 13.99
CA LYS A 43 4.04 18.91 14.45
C LYS A 43 2.77 19.05 13.62
N THR A 44 2.35 20.28 13.32
CA THR A 44 1.17 20.53 12.48
C THR A 44 1.38 19.98 11.08
N SER A 45 2.53 20.24 10.44
CA SER A 45 2.85 19.71 9.13
C SER A 45 2.89 18.17 9.09
N LEU A 46 3.44 17.55 10.12
CA LEU A 46 3.43 16.09 10.24
C LEU A 46 2.01 15.54 10.37
N LEU A 47 1.16 16.18 11.18
CA LEU A 47 -0.24 15.77 11.32
C LEU A 47 -1.01 15.90 10.00
N GLU A 48 -0.80 16.98 9.26
CA GLU A 48 -1.39 17.18 7.92
C GLU A 48 -0.96 16.07 6.96
N ILE A 49 0.34 15.76 6.89
CA ILE A 49 0.87 14.68 6.03
C ILE A 49 0.28 13.32 6.44
N VAL A 50 0.24 13.02 7.74
CA VAL A 50 -0.32 11.75 8.24
C VAL A 50 -1.80 11.65 7.90
N THR A 51 -2.56 12.72 8.07
CA THR A 51 -4.00 12.74 7.75
C THR A 51 -4.22 12.54 6.25
N GLU A 52 -3.51 13.28 5.39
CA GLU A 52 -3.58 13.13 3.93
C GLU A 52 -3.23 11.71 3.48
N LYS A 53 -2.14 11.15 4.01
CA LYS A 53 -1.73 9.78 3.66
C LYS A 53 -2.72 8.73 4.15
N SER A 54 -3.29 8.91 5.34
CA SER A 54 -4.34 8.02 5.87
C SER A 54 -5.59 8.04 5.01
N GLU A 55 -6.01 9.21 4.53
CA GLU A 55 -7.15 9.34 3.63
C GLU A 55 -6.90 8.67 2.27
N LEU A 56 -5.72 8.89 1.68
CA LEU A 56 -5.33 8.22 0.43
C LEU A 56 -5.30 6.69 0.57
N ILE A 57 -4.79 6.16 1.68
CA ILE A 57 -4.80 4.73 1.97
C ILE A 57 -6.24 4.23 2.09
N SER A 58 -7.10 4.94 2.81
CA SER A 58 -8.51 4.56 2.98
C SER A 58 -9.26 4.50 1.65
N ILE A 59 -9.06 5.48 0.77
CA ILE A 59 -9.63 5.50 -0.58
C ILE A 59 -9.12 4.32 -1.41
N SER A 60 -7.81 4.04 -1.33
CA SER A 60 -7.21 2.92 -2.06
C SER A 60 -7.76 1.57 -1.60
N LEU A 61 -7.89 1.38 -0.28
CA LEU A 61 -8.47 0.15 0.29
C LEU A 61 -9.92 -0.03 -0.14
N LYS A 62 -10.72 1.04 -0.11
CA LYS A 62 -12.11 0.99 -0.56
C LYS A 62 -12.22 0.62 -2.04
N ASN A 63 -11.37 1.19 -2.89
CA ASN A 63 -11.33 0.82 -4.31
C ASN A 63 -10.98 -0.67 -4.53
N ILE A 64 -10.10 -1.24 -3.70
CA ILE A 64 -9.75 -2.67 -3.75
C ILE A 64 -10.96 -3.52 -3.30
N GLU A 65 -11.65 -3.12 -2.23
CA GLU A 65 -12.88 -3.77 -1.75
C GLU A 65 -13.94 -3.82 -2.85
N ASP A 66 -14.30 -2.66 -3.43
CA ASP A 66 -15.30 -2.56 -4.50
C ASP A 66 -14.94 -3.43 -5.72
N LYS A 67 -13.66 -3.51 -6.07
CA LYS A 67 -13.19 -4.39 -7.16
C LYS A 67 -13.26 -5.86 -6.81
N THR A 68 -13.01 -6.21 -5.56
CA THR A 68 -13.10 -7.59 -5.07
C THR A 68 -14.54 -8.06 -5.10
N GLU A 69 -15.49 -7.23 -4.67
CA GLU A 69 -16.92 -7.53 -4.77
C GLU A 69 -17.35 -7.71 -6.22
N ASN A 70 -16.98 -6.80 -7.12
CA ASN A 70 -17.27 -6.93 -8.54
C ASN A 70 -16.69 -8.22 -9.15
N MET A 71 -15.48 -8.63 -8.74
CA MET A 71 -14.89 -9.89 -9.19
C MET A 71 -15.66 -11.12 -8.67
N ALA A 72 -16.18 -11.06 -7.45
CA ALA A 72 -17.01 -12.12 -6.89
C ALA A 72 -18.33 -12.27 -7.69
N ASP A 73 -18.99 -11.16 -8.02
CA ASP A 73 -20.20 -11.15 -8.85
C ASP A 73 -19.96 -11.73 -10.24
N TRP A 74 -18.84 -11.35 -10.89
CA TRP A 74 -18.44 -11.94 -12.17
C TRP A 74 -18.18 -13.43 -12.07
N MET A 75 -17.57 -13.88 -10.97
CA MET A 75 -17.31 -15.29 -10.75
C MET A 75 -18.60 -16.07 -10.56
N GLU A 76 -19.56 -15.57 -9.78
CA GLU A 76 -20.89 -16.18 -9.64
C GLU A 76 -21.57 -16.30 -11.01
N TYR A 77 -21.53 -15.23 -11.80
CA TYR A 77 -22.08 -15.25 -13.15
C TYR A 77 -21.46 -16.34 -14.02
N PHE A 78 -20.12 -16.49 -14.03
CA PHE A 78 -19.45 -17.51 -14.81
C PHE A 78 -19.73 -18.93 -14.30
N LEU A 79 -19.82 -19.12 -12.98
CA LEU A 79 -20.14 -20.42 -12.37
C LEU A 79 -21.57 -20.87 -12.69
N ALA A 80 -22.48 -19.93 -12.93
CA ALA A 80 -23.86 -20.24 -13.33
C ALA A 80 -23.99 -20.62 -14.82
N GLN A 81 -22.97 -20.36 -15.64
CA GLN A 81 -23.01 -20.72 -17.06
C GLN A 81 -22.70 -22.20 -17.29
N ASP A 82 -23.22 -22.74 -18.38
CA ASP A 82 -22.86 -24.08 -18.81
C ASP A 82 -21.48 -24.06 -19.49
N SER A 83 -20.58 -24.93 -19.08
CA SER A 83 -19.23 -25.01 -19.64
C SER A 83 -18.92 -26.43 -20.12
N SER A 84 -17.92 -26.52 -21.01
CA SER A 84 -17.44 -27.79 -21.53
C SER A 84 -16.88 -28.71 -20.43
N ASP A 85 -17.15 -30.00 -20.52
CA ASP A 85 -16.54 -31.04 -19.68
C ASP A 85 -15.07 -31.33 -20.03
N LYS A 86 -14.52 -30.62 -21.01
CA LYS A 86 -13.12 -30.74 -21.43
C LYS A 86 -12.39 -29.42 -21.16
N ILE A 87 -11.15 -29.53 -20.75
CA ILE A 87 -10.26 -28.34 -20.60
C ILE A 87 -10.11 -27.70 -21.99
N THR A 88 -10.50 -26.42 -22.09
CA THR A 88 -10.51 -25.66 -23.35
C THR A 88 -9.18 -25.01 -23.66
N ALA A 89 -8.48 -24.50 -22.62
CA ALA A 89 -7.16 -23.93 -22.80
C ALA A 89 -6.04 -24.95 -22.71
N SER A 90 -4.91 -24.58 -23.29
CA SER A 90 -3.71 -25.41 -23.21
C SER A 90 -2.97 -25.12 -21.90
N TYR A 91 -2.83 -26.14 -21.07
CA TYR A 91 -2.06 -26.09 -19.83
C TYR A 91 -0.84 -27.02 -19.92
N TYR A 92 0.17 -26.72 -19.13
CA TYR A 92 1.24 -27.67 -18.80
C TYR A 92 1.36 -27.76 -17.29
N VAL A 93 1.86 -28.91 -16.82
CA VAL A 93 2.08 -29.11 -15.38
C VAL A 93 3.51 -28.73 -15.03
N LYS A 94 3.65 -27.85 -14.06
CA LYS A 94 4.94 -27.50 -13.48
C LYS A 94 4.85 -27.57 -11.96
N ASN A 95 5.63 -28.45 -11.34
CA ASN A 95 5.64 -28.65 -9.88
C ASN A 95 4.25 -28.91 -9.27
N GLY A 96 3.37 -29.63 -9.99
CA GLY A 96 2.01 -29.91 -9.53
C GLY A 96 1.00 -28.79 -9.82
N VAL A 97 1.42 -27.71 -10.45
CA VAL A 97 0.56 -26.58 -10.82
C VAL A 97 0.21 -26.64 -12.31
N LEU A 98 -1.04 -26.37 -12.67
CA LEU A 98 -1.47 -26.22 -14.04
C LEU A 98 -1.19 -24.77 -14.49
N VAL A 99 -0.19 -24.60 -15.34
CA VAL A 99 0.18 -23.28 -15.89
C VAL A 99 -0.36 -23.16 -17.29
N ARG A 100 -1.05 -22.06 -17.58
CA ARG A 100 -1.59 -21.78 -18.92
C ARG A 100 -0.44 -21.50 -19.88
N LYS A 101 -0.45 -22.14 -21.07
CA LYS A 101 0.57 -21.95 -22.11
C LYS A 101 0.46 -20.60 -22.82
N GLU A 102 -0.74 -20.06 -22.88
CA GLU A 102 -1.00 -18.81 -23.59
C GLU A 102 -0.67 -17.61 -22.70
N ILE A 103 0.13 -16.71 -23.23
CA ILE A 103 0.49 -15.45 -22.53
C ILE A 103 -0.70 -14.50 -22.61
N ILE A 104 -1.20 -14.07 -21.47
CA ILE A 104 -2.27 -13.08 -21.40
C ILE A 104 -1.68 -11.70 -21.70
N ASN A 105 -2.26 -10.99 -22.68
CA ASN A 105 -1.87 -9.64 -23.08
C ASN A 105 -0.40 -9.45 -23.52
N ARG A 106 0.25 -10.47 -24.05
CA ARG A 106 1.64 -10.41 -24.57
C ARG A 106 2.68 -9.90 -23.58
N SER A 107 2.37 -9.88 -22.28
CA SER A 107 3.34 -9.55 -21.25
C SER A 107 4.05 -10.82 -20.81
N PRO A 108 5.39 -10.85 -20.76
CA PRO A 108 6.15 -12.05 -20.43
C PRO A 108 5.89 -12.62 -19.03
N ASN A 109 5.23 -11.86 -18.17
CA ASN A 109 4.96 -12.22 -16.78
C ASN A 109 3.45 -12.46 -16.49
N ASN A 110 2.58 -12.45 -17.49
CA ASN A 110 1.14 -12.60 -17.32
C ASN A 110 0.66 -14.02 -17.61
N TYR A 111 1.27 -15.01 -16.97
CA TYR A 111 0.75 -16.37 -16.96
C TYR A 111 -0.25 -16.55 -15.84
N SER A 112 -1.39 -17.12 -16.18
CA SER A 112 -2.34 -17.62 -15.19
C SER A 112 -1.96 -19.03 -14.78
N ALA A 113 -2.05 -19.35 -13.52
CA ALA A 113 -1.84 -20.69 -13.01
C ALA A 113 -3.00 -21.14 -12.13
N VAL A 114 -3.28 -22.44 -12.18
CA VAL A 114 -4.27 -23.09 -11.32
C VAL A 114 -3.56 -24.07 -10.42
N PHE A 115 -3.66 -23.82 -9.13
CA PHE A 115 -3.23 -24.75 -8.10
C PHE A 115 -4.39 -25.65 -7.74
N SER A 116 -4.12 -26.95 -7.74
CA SER A 116 -5.05 -27.96 -7.26
C SER A 116 -4.35 -28.73 -6.14
N PRO A 117 -5.04 -29.09 -5.06
CA PRO A 117 -4.44 -29.96 -4.06
C PRO A 117 -3.92 -31.26 -4.70
N ASN A 118 -2.81 -31.77 -4.19
CA ASN A 118 -1.98 -32.82 -4.80
C ASN A 118 -2.68 -34.18 -5.06
N ASN A 119 -3.98 -34.33 -4.74
CA ASN A 119 -4.71 -35.57 -4.89
C ASN A 119 -6.12 -35.39 -5.48
N ILE A 120 -6.45 -34.25 -6.06
CA ILE A 120 -7.77 -34.07 -6.66
C ILE A 120 -7.77 -34.76 -8.03
N ALA A 121 -8.61 -35.78 -8.16
CA ALA A 121 -8.90 -36.38 -9.47
C ALA A 121 -9.52 -35.31 -10.37
N MET A 122 -9.09 -35.24 -11.64
CA MET A 122 -9.68 -34.36 -12.65
C MET A 122 -11.10 -34.83 -13.00
N THR A 123 -12.03 -34.59 -12.09
CA THR A 123 -13.44 -34.88 -12.30
C THR A 123 -14.05 -33.87 -13.28
N PRO A 124 -15.17 -34.20 -13.95
CA PRO A 124 -15.89 -33.25 -14.80
C PRO A 124 -16.20 -31.92 -14.11
N GLN A 125 -16.50 -31.96 -12.82
CA GLN A 125 -16.78 -30.77 -12.03
C GLN A 125 -15.52 -29.88 -11.84
N ILE A 126 -14.37 -30.49 -11.56
CA ILE A 126 -13.08 -29.78 -11.43
C ILE A 126 -12.71 -29.17 -12.78
N ILE A 127 -12.86 -29.92 -13.88
CA ILE A 127 -12.61 -29.40 -15.24
C ILE A 127 -13.52 -28.21 -15.54
N LYS A 128 -14.79 -28.31 -15.20
CA LYS A 128 -15.76 -27.21 -15.33
C LYS A 128 -15.30 -25.97 -14.58
N GLU A 129 -14.86 -26.10 -13.33
CA GLU A 129 -14.36 -24.97 -12.54
C GLU A 129 -13.06 -24.38 -13.14
N ILE A 130 -12.15 -25.19 -13.64
CA ILE A 130 -10.95 -24.70 -14.33
C ILE A 130 -11.32 -23.82 -15.53
N ASN A 131 -12.26 -24.29 -16.36
CA ASN A 131 -12.71 -23.56 -17.53
C ASN A 131 -13.44 -22.26 -17.18
N MET A 132 -14.27 -22.29 -16.14
CA MET A 132 -15.03 -21.12 -15.70
C MET A 132 -14.13 -20.06 -15.08
N THR A 133 -13.22 -20.47 -14.20
CA THR A 133 -12.25 -19.56 -13.61
C THR A 133 -11.30 -18.95 -14.65
N GLU A 134 -11.12 -19.60 -15.81
CA GLU A 134 -10.34 -19.07 -16.92
C GLU A 134 -10.92 -17.75 -17.48
N ASN A 135 -12.23 -17.60 -17.47
CA ASN A 135 -12.91 -16.37 -17.88
C ASN A 135 -12.57 -15.17 -16.98
N MET A 136 -12.01 -15.41 -15.79
CA MET A 136 -11.52 -14.36 -14.91
C MET A 136 -10.16 -13.79 -15.33
N ASP A 137 -9.37 -14.50 -16.14
CA ASP A 137 -8.02 -14.06 -16.51
C ASP A 137 -7.97 -12.66 -17.16
N PRO A 138 -8.88 -12.30 -18.11
CA PRO A 138 -8.92 -10.92 -18.63
C PRO A 138 -9.29 -9.87 -17.59
N ILE A 139 -10.15 -10.23 -16.63
CA ILE A 139 -10.57 -9.34 -15.54
C ILE A 139 -9.39 -9.12 -14.59
N PHE A 140 -8.72 -10.18 -14.18
CA PHE A 140 -7.52 -10.13 -13.35
C PHE A 140 -6.43 -9.27 -14.00
N SER A 141 -6.17 -9.48 -15.29
CA SER A 141 -5.20 -8.69 -16.04
C SER A 141 -5.55 -7.19 -16.03
N LYS A 142 -6.82 -6.86 -16.22
CA LYS A 142 -7.29 -5.48 -16.21
C LYS A 142 -7.15 -4.84 -14.81
N VAL A 143 -7.48 -5.57 -13.75
CA VAL A 143 -7.31 -5.10 -12.37
C VAL A 143 -5.84 -4.81 -12.06
N LEU A 144 -4.93 -5.73 -12.40
CA LEU A 144 -3.48 -5.55 -12.20
C LEU A 144 -2.90 -4.38 -13.00
N GLN A 145 -3.44 -4.09 -14.20
CA GLN A 145 -2.99 -2.96 -15.01
C GLN A 145 -3.39 -1.60 -14.40
N HIS A 146 -4.50 -1.55 -13.69
CA HIS A 146 -5.02 -0.30 -13.10
C HIS A 146 -4.60 -0.08 -11.64
N GLU A 147 -4.22 -1.16 -10.94
CA GLU A 147 -3.86 -1.09 -9.53
C GLU A 147 -2.37 -1.42 -9.33
N ILE A 148 -1.54 -0.38 -9.38
CA ILE A 148 -0.07 -0.49 -9.27
C ILE A 148 0.37 -1.15 -7.94
N MET A 149 -0.46 -1.06 -6.90
CA MET A 149 -0.15 -1.61 -5.58
C MET A 149 -0.43 -3.12 -5.47
N LEU A 150 -1.19 -3.70 -6.41
CA LEU A 150 -1.50 -5.12 -6.41
C LEU A 150 -0.41 -5.88 -7.16
N GLN A 151 0.15 -6.90 -6.50
CA GLN A 151 1.13 -7.80 -7.11
C GLN A 151 0.48 -9.05 -7.70
N TRP A 152 -0.62 -9.52 -7.09
CA TRP A 152 -1.36 -10.71 -7.49
C TRP A 152 -2.86 -10.48 -7.35
N VAL A 153 -3.60 -11.12 -8.22
CA VAL A 153 -5.04 -11.31 -8.10
C VAL A 153 -5.32 -12.81 -8.17
N TYR A 154 -6.16 -13.30 -7.31
CA TYR A 154 -6.47 -14.71 -7.25
C TYR A 154 -7.93 -14.94 -6.86
N ILE A 155 -8.41 -16.14 -7.17
CA ILE A 155 -9.70 -16.65 -6.73
C ILE A 155 -9.53 -18.08 -6.21
N ALA A 156 -10.17 -18.37 -5.09
CA ALA A 156 -10.27 -19.71 -4.53
C ALA A 156 -11.70 -20.21 -4.66
N THR A 157 -11.89 -21.45 -5.09
CA THR A 157 -13.19 -22.09 -5.17
C THR A 157 -13.43 -23.00 -3.95
N LYS A 158 -14.69 -23.39 -3.75
CA LYS A 158 -15.06 -24.34 -2.69
C LYS A 158 -14.46 -25.74 -2.84
N ASN A 159 -14.01 -26.08 -4.05
CA ASN A 159 -13.31 -27.35 -4.34
C ASN A 159 -11.78 -27.20 -4.26
N GLU A 160 -11.32 -26.19 -3.51
CA GLU A 160 -9.91 -25.95 -3.21
C GLU A 160 -9.04 -25.64 -4.44
N LEU A 161 -9.64 -25.24 -5.56
CA LEU A 161 -8.88 -24.69 -6.67
C LEU A 161 -8.52 -23.25 -6.41
N LEU A 162 -7.26 -22.91 -6.64
CA LEU A 162 -6.77 -21.53 -6.56
C LEU A 162 -6.25 -21.12 -7.94
N ARG A 163 -6.92 -20.17 -8.59
CA ARG A 163 -6.39 -19.53 -9.79
C ARG A 163 -5.71 -18.23 -9.43
N VAL A 164 -4.51 -18.02 -9.92
CA VAL A 164 -3.70 -16.82 -9.64
C VAL A 164 -3.15 -16.21 -10.92
N LEU A 165 -3.06 -14.89 -10.94
CA LEU A 165 -2.39 -14.09 -11.99
C LEU A 165 -1.63 -12.94 -11.31
N PRO A 166 -0.40 -12.61 -11.74
CA PRO A 166 0.49 -13.40 -12.58
C PRO A 166 1.11 -14.56 -11.80
N PHE A 167 1.49 -15.59 -12.51
CA PHE A 167 2.31 -16.66 -11.96
C PHE A 167 3.76 -16.42 -12.39
N TYR A 168 4.62 -16.27 -11.44
CA TYR A 168 6.06 -16.14 -11.67
C TYR A 168 6.74 -17.50 -11.50
N ASP A 169 7.67 -17.77 -12.40
CA ASP A 169 8.53 -18.95 -12.42
C ASP A 169 9.70 -18.82 -11.44
#